data_58a07cdd35e607af8a70e47d46eab739
#
_entry.id   58a07cdd35e607af8a70e47d46eab739
#
_cell.length_a   1.000
_cell.length_b   1.000
_cell.length_c   1.000
_cell.angle_alpha   90.00
_cell.angle_beta   90.00
_cell.angle_gamma   90.00
#
_symmetry.space_group_name_H-M   'P 1'
#
loop_
_entity.id
_entity.type
_entity.pdbx_description
1 polymer ?
#
loop_
_entity_poly.entity_id
_entity_poly.type
_entity_poly.pdbx_seq_one_letter_code
_entity_poly.pdbx_strand_id
1 'polypeptide(L)'
;MRSRNRRRAENQVWTAAGDYDFAPAFLAFHADGTPDAYLNAIVGFTHRFYDAAALRDYLASLGSSLLVDTFTDLCWLALESAVYPQAVRCSPALPQLREAHARRYLCDLRAVDVSLQQRMLQAGVVQTLKTARCREVLGEPLRLYHPWDRRLYAALSLPPERDTAALIRRMDEVLRHYFVFRWTNHLRQAMHIALPAWLHAVLRRLLPVRRVQDDAPCRTGGSGTDVGTAGAEGQRGLRLRAGGDWRRVLASFGAPYFSEGQRARFEEEICVGAHQRTHIFYARTGAGQAACALNTSFYQAHRAVYRTAARKLAAQVRNTLAVWRQPLPVPARAGRFTSAWAWRGACGLDGRLFASSEERPRSDFDVTLLLDASASRESQQALIAAQAYTLAEGLMCAGVRVQVWSFASVERVTALTVLKAFGARQADGVFAYEARGWNRDGLALRALRPLLPAGRRQLVLCLTDAHPGDAFGLLPEGRTLAQAYMGKAAVRDAAAGCRALRRAGVRIVGLVNSVFPEETTQEAAREIFGTAFLCLRSPQDLALRAGAVIERELRR
;
A
#
# COMPACT_ATOMS: atom_id res chain seq x y z
N MET A 1 25.39 -25.55 -5.42
CA MET A 1 24.11 -25.32 -6.14
C MET A 1 24.20 -24.19 -7.17
N ARG A 2 24.71 -22.99 -6.83
CA ARG A 2 24.81 -21.83 -7.73
C ARG A 2 25.56 -22.08 -9.05
N SER A 3 26.68 -22.80 -9.06
CA SER A 3 27.46 -23.09 -10.26
C SER A 3 26.72 -24.01 -11.26
N ARG A 4 25.94 -24.98 -10.75
CA ARG A 4 25.16 -25.91 -11.58
C ARG A 4 23.99 -25.22 -12.28
N ASN A 5 23.28 -24.33 -11.60
CA ASN A 5 22.17 -23.59 -12.18
C ASN A 5 22.66 -22.58 -13.22
N ARG A 6 23.79 -21.91 -12.98
CA ARG A 6 24.41 -21.03 -13.96
C ARG A 6 24.76 -21.75 -15.25
N ARG A 7 25.40 -22.93 -15.15
CA ARG A 7 25.76 -23.74 -16.33
C ARG A 7 24.52 -24.22 -17.09
N ARG A 8 23.43 -24.52 -16.37
CA ARG A 8 22.14 -24.86 -17.01
C ARG A 8 21.54 -23.67 -17.76
N ALA A 9 21.59 -22.45 -17.19
CA ALA A 9 21.14 -21.24 -17.86
C ALA A 9 21.99 -20.94 -19.12
N GLU A 10 23.31 -21.03 -19.02
CA GLU A 10 24.23 -20.87 -20.14
C GLU A 10 23.91 -21.89 -21.28
N ASN A 11 23.69 -23.17 -20.93
CA ASN A 11 23.29 -24.19 -21.91
C ASN A 11 21.95 -23.86 -22.59
N GLN A 12 20.98 -23.32 -21.87
CA GLN A 12 19.68 -22.90 -22.45
C GLN A 12 19.88 -21.79 -23.49
N VAL A 13 20.74 -20.81 -23.21
CA VAL A 13 21.06 -19.71 -24.12
C VAL A 13 21.78 -20.25 -25.34
N TRP A 14 22.84 -21.06 -25.18
CA TRP A 14 23.61 -21.62 -26.26
C TRP A 14 22.79 -22.53 -27.17
N THR A 15 21.94 -23.38 -26.60
CA THR A 15 21.05 -24.25 -27.38
C THR A 15 20.09 -23.43 -28.26
N ALA A 16 19.55 -22.34 -27.75
CA ALA A 16 18.65 -21.47 -28.52
C ALA A 16 19.41 -20.63 -29.57
N ALA A 17 20.63 -20.21 -29.27
CA ALA A 17 21.50 -19.52 -30.23
C ALA A 17 21.98 -20.43 -31.34
N GLY A 18 22.18 -21.73 -31.06
CA GLY A 18 22.88 -22.64 -31.95
C GLY A 18 24.39 -22.39 -32.02
N ASP A 19 24.91 -21.69 -31.05
CA ASP A 19 26.33 -21.32 -30.91
C ASP A 19 26.74 -21.51 -29.44
N TYR A 20 27.92 -22.10 -29.23
CA TYR A 20 28.44 -22.44 -27.89
C TYR A 20 29.71 -21.67 -27.52
N ASP A 21 30.21 -20.82 -28.43
CA ASP A 21 31.53 -20.16 -28.30
C ASP A 21 31.44 -18.71 -27.82
N PHE A 22 30.33 -18.28 -27.21
CA PHE A 22 30.18 -16.93 -26.67
C PHE A 22 29.78 -16.93 -25.20
N ALA A 23 30.12 -15.85 -24.50
CA ALA A 23 29.66 -15.61 -23.16
C ALA A 23 28.31 -14.86 -23.18
N PRO A 24 27.21 -15.45 -22.66
CA PRO A 24 25.93 -14.76 -22.61
C PRO A 24 26.02 -13.45 -21.81
N ALA A 25 25.57 -12.36 -22.40
CA ALA A 25 25.53 -11.05 -21.75
C ALA A 25 24.53 -10.97 -20.59
N PHE A 26 23.50 -11.83 -20.63
CA PHE A 26 22.43 -11.90 -19.66
C PHE A 26 22.01 -13.35 -19.41
N LEU A 27 21.73 -13.69 -18.16
CA LEU A 27 21.19 -15.00 -17.75
C LEU A 27 19.98 -14.74 -16.83
N ALA A 28 18.85 -15.33 -17.17
CA ALA A 28 17.60 -15.20 -16.44
C ALA A 28 17.40 -16.34 -15.43
N PHE A 29 16.98 -15.99 -14.22
CA PHE A 29 16.66 -16.93 -13.16
C PHE A 29 15.33 -16.54 -12.51
N HIS A 30 14.60 -17.52 -12.01
CA HIS A 30 13.45 -17.31 -11.15
C HIS A 30 13.90 -16.92 -9.73
N ALA A 31 12.97 -16.47 -8.90
CA ALA A 31 13.23 -16.03 -7.51
C ALA A 31 13.88 -17.13 -6.64
N ASP A 32 13.61 -18.41 -6.93
CA ASP A 32 14.22 -19.56 -6.26
C ASP A 32 15.64 -19.92 -6.76
N GLY A 33 16.17 -19.13 -7.71
CA GLY A 33 17.49 -19.36 -8.32
C GLY A 33 17.52 -20.46 -9.36
N THR A 34 16.37 -21.00 -9.80
CA THR A 34 16.30 -21.91 -10.95
C THR A 34 16.37 -21.14 -12.26
N PRO A 35 17.02 -21.67 -13.33
CA PRO A 35 17.09 -21.01 -14.62
C PRO A 35 15.71 -20.83 -15.26
N ASP A 36 15.45 -19.63 -15.80
CA ASP A 36 14.25 -19.36 -16.59
C ASP A 36 14.47 -19.81 -18.05
N ALA A 37 13.88 -20.94 -18.40
CA ALA A 37 14.09 -21.54 -19.71
C ALA A 37 13.56 -20.67 -20.85
N TYR A 38 12.45 -19.94 -20.63
CA TYR A 38 11.88 -19.07 -21.66
C TYR A 38 12.75 -17.84 -21.92
N LEU A 39 13.08 -17.08 -20.87
CA LEU A 39 13.89 -15.87 -21.04
C LEU A 39 15.30 -16.19 -21.54
N ASN A 40 15.93 -17.27 -21.06
CA ASN A 40 17.22 -17.71 -21.56
C ASN A 40 17.15 -18.11 -23.04
N ALA A 41 16.05 -18.76 -23.49
CA ALA A 41 15.85 -19.03 -24.90
C ALA A 41 15.71 -17.75 -25.73
N ILE A 42 14.97 -16.73 -25.25
CA ILE A 42 14.86 -15.42 -25.92
C ILE A 42 16.23 -14.74 -26.04
N VAL A 43 17.08 -14.80 -24.99
CA VAL A 43 18.46 -14.29 -25.06
C VAL A 43 19.26 -14.99 -26.15
N GLY A 44 19.18 -16.33 -26.24
CA GLY A 44 19.86 -17.12 -27.28
C GLY A 44 19.34 -16.80 -28.68
N PHE A 45 18.02 -16.72 -28.88
CA PHE A 45 17.45 -16.34 -30.18
C PHE A 45 17.76 -14.88 -30.54
N THR A 46 17.88 -13.96 -29.56
CA THR A 46 18.36 -12.61 -29.83
C THR A 46 19.77 -12.64 -30.42
N HIS A 47 20.66 -13.42 -29.83
CA HIS A 47 22.02 -13.61 -30.36
C HIS A 47 22.02 -14.21 -31.77
N ARG A 48 21.10 -15.12 -32.06
CA ARG A 48 21.00 -15.81 -33.37
C ARG A 48 20.47 -14.90 -34.47
N PHE A 49 19.53 -14.01 -34.18
CA PHE A 49 18.83 -13.22 -35.20
C PHE A 49 19.37 -11.82 -35.39
N TYR A 50 20.07 -11.27 -34.38
CA TYR A 50 20.57 -9.92 -34.36
C TYR A 50 22.07 -9.87 -34.04
N ASP A 51 22.72 -8.77 -34.43
CA ASP A 51 24.11 -8.52 -34.08
C ASP A 51 24.24 -8.27 -32.57
N ALA A 52 24.77 -9.28 -31.87
CA ALA A 52 24.95 -9.25 -30.42
C ALA A 52 25.96 -8.20 -29.96
N ALA A 53 26.96 -7.84 -30.81
CA ALA A 53 27.93 -6.81 -30.48
C ALA A 53 27.27 -5.43 -30.50
N ALA A 54 26.54 -5.11 -31.57
CA ALA A 54 25.81 -3.85 -31.69
C ALA A 54 24.76 -3.66 -30.58
N LEU A 55 24.01 -4.72 -30.23
CA LEU A 55 23.06 -4.69 -29.12
C LEU A 55 23.75 -4.48 -27.77
N ARG A 56 24.89 -5.14 -27.53
CA ARG A 56 25.66 -4.98 -26.31
C ARG A 56 26.17 -3.55 -26.16
N ASP A 57 26.71 -2.97 -27.24
CA ASP A 57 27.21 -1.61 -27.25
C ASP A 57 26.11 -0.59 -27.01
N TYR A 58 24.93 -0.83 -27.61
CA TYR A 58 23.75 0.01 -27.32
C TYR A 58 23.31 -0.08 -25.86
N LEU A 59 23.15 -1.28 -25.28
CA LEU A 59 22.81 -1.46 -23.88
C LEU A 59 23.88 -0.88 -22.94
N ALA A 60 25.17 -0.99 -23.31
CA ALA A 60 26.27 -0.39 -22.58
C ALA A 60 26.21 1.15 -22.63
N SER A 61 25.76 1.73 -23.76
CA SER A 61 25.56 3.19 -23.88
C SER A 61 24.53 3.76 -22.90
N LEU A 62 23.54 2.95 -22.50
CA LEU A 62 22.55 3.30 -21.47
C LEU A 62 23.15 3.33 -20.06
N GLY A 63 24.35 2.77 -19.89
CA GLY A 63 25.04 2.68 -18.60
C GLY A 63 25.39 4.03 -17.96
N SER A 64 25.38 5.12 -18.72
CA SER A 64 25.54 6.49 -18.23
C SER A 64 24.26 7.10 -17.63
N SER A 65 23.11 6.46 -17.82
CA SER A 65 21.82 6.92 -17.30
C SER A 65 21.60 6.48 -15.85
N LEU A 66 20.95 7.34 -15.05
CA LEU A 66 20.48 6.98 -13.70
C LEU A 66 19.40 5.88 -13.72
N LEU A 67 18.69 5.71 -14.85
CA LEU A 67 17.64 4.74 -15.06
C LEU A 67 18.12 3.54 -15.90
N VAL A 68 19.41 3.24 -15.90
CA VAL A 68 20.01 2.18 -16.74
C VAL A 68 19.32 0.84 -16.60
N ASP A 69 19.00 0.43 -15.37
CA ASP A 69 18.38 -0.87 -15.13
C ASP A 69 16.93 -0.89 -15.68
N THR A 70 16.17 0.21 -15.51
CA THR A 70 14.83 0.39 -16.08
C THR A 70 14.87 0.35 -17.61
N PHE A 71 15.77 1.08 -18.23
CA PHE A 71 15.91 1.12 -19.69
C PHE A 71 16.34 -0.21 -20.27
N THR A 72 17.28 -0.90 -19.60
CA THR A 72 17.72 -2.24 -20.00
C THR A 72 16.55 -3.23 -19.99
N ASP A 73 15.70 -3.18 -18.96
CA ASP A 73 14.53 -4.05 -18.87
C ASP A 73 13.46 -3.73 -19.91
N LEU A 74 13.22 -2.47 -20.20
CA LEU A 74 12.30 -2.06 -21.26
C LEU A 74 12.82 -2.51 -22.64
N CYS A 75 14.14 -2.42 -22.86
CA CYS A 75 14.77 -2.95 -24.07
C CYS A 75 14.57 -4.47 -24.18
N TRP A 76 14.73 -5.23 -23.11
CA TRP A 76 14.48 -6.67 -23.10
C TRP A 76 13.02 -7.03 -23.37
N LEU A 77 12.07 -6.23 -22.87
CA LEU A 77 10.65 -6.41 -23.16
C LEU A 77 10.34 -6.14 -24.65
N ALA A 78 11.00 -5.15 -25.25
CA ALA A 78 10.89 -4.84 -26.67
C ALA A 78 11.56 -5.92 -27.54
N LEU A 79 12.75 -6.40 -27.15
CA LEU A 79 13.47 -7.50 -27.81
C LEU A 79 12.65 -8.79 -27.77
N GLU A 80 12.03 -9.13 -26.64
CA GLU A 80 11.13 -10.29 -26.52
C GLU A 80 10.03 -10.22 -27.56
N SER A 81 9.40 -9.06 -27.72
CA SER A 81 8.34 -8.86 -28.71
C SER A 81 8.82 -9.03 -30.16
N ALA A 82 10.00 -8.52 -30.49
CA ALA A 82 10.56 -8.60 -31.84
C ALA A 82 11.09 -10.00 -32.18
N VAL A 83 11.67 -10.70 -31.19
CA VAL A 83 12.32 -12.02 -31.35
C VAL A 83 11.30 -13.16 -31.38
N TYR A 84 10.28 -13.11 -30.51
CA TYR A 84 9.34 -14.21 -30.29
C TYR A 84 8.68 -14.75 -31.57
N PRO A 85 8.15 -13.93 -32.51
CA PRO A 85 7.50 -14.45 -33.73
C PRO A 85 8.42 -15.24 -34.66
N GLN A 86 9.72 -14.92 -34.64
CA GLN A 86 10.74 -15.65 -35.41
C GLN A 86 11.19 -16.91 -34.65
N ALA A 87 11.36 -16.80 -33.35
CA ALA A 87 11.82 -17.88 -32.47
C ALA A 87 10.83 -19.05 -32.39
N VAL A 88 9.53 -18.80 -32.43
CA VAL A 88 8.47 -19.84 -32.47
C VAL A 88 8.62 -20.75 -33.68
N ARG A 89 9.07 -20.21 -34.82
CA ARG A 89 9.29 -21.01 -36.04
C ARG A 89 10.49 -21.96 -35.90
N CYS A 90 11.43 -21.62 -35.03
CA CYS A 90 12.63 -22.42 -34.77
C CYS A 90 12.46 -23.41 -33.61
N SER A 91 11.56 -23.11 -32.65
CA SER A 91 11.34 -23.94 -31.47
C SER A 91 9.86 -24.13 -31.19
N PRO A 92 9.27 -25.30 -31.52
CA PRO A 92 7.85 -25.60 -31.24
C PRO A 92 7.49 -25.62 -29.75
N ALA A 93 8.47 -25.81 -28.86
CA ALA A 93 8.26 -25.79 -27.39
C ALA A 93 8.17 -24.38 -26.80
N LEU A 94 8.56 -23.33 -27.54
CA LEU A 94 8.66 -21.98 -27.04
C LEU A 94 7.33 -21.40 -26.53
N PRO A 95 6.16 -21.64 -27.17
CA PRO A 95 4.87 -21.19 -26.65
C PRO A 95 4.54 -21.77 -25.26
N GLN A 96 4.83 -23.06 -25.05
CA GLN A 96 4.60 -23.72 -23.76
C GLN A 96 5.54 -23.16 -22.67
N LEU A 97 6.80 -22.89 -23.01
CA LEU A 97 7.77 -22.26 -22.11
C LEU A 97 7.33 -20.83 -21.76
N ARG A 98 6.80 -20.08 -22.72
CA ARG A 98 6.26 -18.73 -22.51
C ARG A 98 5.09 -18.72 -21.54
N GLU A 99 4.16 -19.65 -21.72
CA GLU A 99 3.01 -19.82 -20.84
C GLU A 99 3.42 -20.22 -19.42
N ALA A 100 4.35 -21.18 -19.31
CA ALA A 100 4.89 -21.62 -18.02
C ALA A 100 5.60 -20.48 -17.29
N HIS A 101 6.42 -19.69 -18.01
CA HIS A 101 7.04 -18.48 -17.50
C HIS A 101 5.99 -17.48 -16.99
N ALA A 102 4.97 -17.16 -17.81
CA ALA A 102 3.93 -16.21 -17.45
C ALA A 102 3.16 -16.63 -16.19
N ARG A 103 2.75 -17.91 -16.11
CA ARG A 103 2.08 -18.46 -14.91
C ARG A 103 2.99 -18.37 -13.68
N ARG A 104 4.24 -18.78 -13.82
CA ARG A 104 5.20 -18.75 -12.72
C ARG A 104 5.49 -17.32 -12.28
N TYR A 105 5.76 -16.41 -13.20
CA TYR A 105 5.96 -15.00 -12.92
C TYR A 105 4.79 -14.41 -12.12
N LEU A 106 3.54 -14.67 -12.53
CA LEU A 106 2.35 -14.21 -11.80
C LEU A 106 2.17 -14.88 -10.42
N CYS A 107 2.63 -16.13 -10.26
CA CYS A 107 2.65 -16.82 -8.96
C CYS A 107 3.72 -16.25 -8.04
N ASP A 108 4.94 -16.09 -8.53
CA ASP A 108 6.05 -15.50 -7.77
C ASP A 108 5.73 -14.05 -7.39
N LEU A 109 5.04 -13.32 -8.27
CA LEU A 109 4.44 -12.02 -8.01
C LEU A 109 3.52 -12.00 -6.77
N ARG A 110 2.82 -13.08 -6.48
CA ARG A 110 1.93 -13.21 -5.31
C ARG A 110 2.66 -13.66 -4.06
N ALA A 111 3.80 -14.32 -4.21
CA ALA A 111 4.51 -14.99 -3.12
C ALA A 111 5.65 -14.17 -2.49
N VAL A 112 6.14 -13.12 -3.16
CA VAL A 112 7.35 -12.42 -2.71
C VAL A 112 7.04 -11.15 -1.93
N ASP A 113 7.66 -11.11 -0.77
CA ASP A 113 7.59 -10.06 0.24
C ASP A 113 8.71 -9.03 0.03
N VAL A 114 8.43 -7.93 -0.67
CA VAL A 114 9.40 -6.84 -0.86
C VAL A 114 8.83 -5.51 -0.41
N SER A 115 9.66 -4.70 0.22
CA SER A 115 9.27 -3.41 0.75
C SER A 115 8.66 -2.50 -0.31
N LEU A 116 7.53 -1.87 0.02
CA LEU A 116 6.81 -0.95 -0.87
C LEU A 116 7.73 0.16 -1.41
N GLN A 117 8.71 0.62 -0.62
CA GLN A 117 9.70 1.62 -1.02
C GLN A 117 10.60 1.14 -2.15
N GLN A 118 11.04 -0.11 -2.12
CA GLN A 118 11.85 -0.68 -3.21
C GLN A 118 11.03 -0.84 -4.48
N ARG A 119 9.74 -1.15 -4.37
CA ARG A 119 8.82 -1.26 -5.50
C ARG A 119 8.54 0.08 -6.18
N MET A 120 8.36 1.14 -5.40
CA MET A 120 7.95 2.45 -5.91
C MET A 120 9.05 3.22 -6.62
N LEU A 121 10.30 3.05 -6.20
CA LEU A 121 11.41 3.83 -6.74
C LEU A 121 11.97 3.29 -8.06
N GLN A 122 11.74 2.03 -8.42
CA GLN A 122 12.52 1.39 -9.46
C GLN A 122 11.78 0.54 -10.48
N ALA A 123 10.70 -0.12 -10.11
CA ALA A 123 10.11 -1.17 -10.93
C ALA A 123 8.67 -0.89 -11.39
N GLY A 124 8.03 0.18 -10.94
CA GLY A 124 6.61 0.41 -11.19
C GLY A 124 6.21 0.28 -12.66
N VAL A 125 6.92 0.93 -13.56
CA VAL A 125 6.63 0.89 -15.00
C VAL A 125 6.98 -0.47 -15.60
N VAL A 126 8.21 -0.93 -15.39
CA VAL A 126 8.70 -2.21 -15.95
C VAL A 126 7.84 -3.37 -15.51
N GLN A 127 7.54 -3.43 -14.24
CA GLN A 127 6.77 -4.53 -13.67
C GLN A 127 5.30 -4.51 -14.10
N THR A 128 4.70 -3.32 -14.20
CA THR A 128 3.35 -3.16 -14.76
C THR A 128 3.30 -3.69 -16.18
N LEU A 129 4.30 -3.37 -17.00
CA LEU A 129 4.37 -3.82 -18.40
C LEU A 129 4.70 -5.32 -18.51
N LYS A 130 5.61 -5.85 -17.71
CA LYS A 130 5.89 -7.30 -17.64
C LYS A 130 4.64 -8.08 -17.20
N THR A 131 3.92 -7.59 -16.19
CA THR A 131 2.65 -8.19 -15.72
C THR A 131 1.60 -8.17 -16.82
N ALA A 132 1.47 -7.06 -17.55
CA ALA A 132 0.56 -6.97 -18.70
C ALA A 132 0.94 -7.98 -19.79
N ARG A 133 2.24 -8.13 -20.10
CA ARG A 133 2.74 -9.12 -21.04
C ARG A 133 2.40 -10.56 -20.62
N CYS A 134 2.63 -10.91 -19.37
CA CYS A 134 2.29 -12.23 -18.86
C CYS A 134 0.78 -12.51 -18.91
N ARG A 135 -0.05 -11.53 -18.65
CA ARG A 135 -1.51 -11.66 -18.78
C ARG A 135 -1.96 -11.83 -20.22
N GLU A 136 -1.38 -11.03 -21.13
CA GLU A 136 -1.63 -11.17 -22.57
C GLU A 136 -1.35 -12.60 -23.05
N VAL A 137 -0.21 -13.18 -22.63
CA VAL A 137 0.18 -14.56 -22.96
C VAL A 137 -0.85 -15.58 -22.45
N LEU A 138 -1.46 -15.32 -21.29
CA LEU A 138 -2.47 -16.20 -20.69
C LEU A 138 -3.91 -15.90 -21.16
N GLY A 139 -4.10 -14.96 -22.11
CA GLY A 139 -5.43 -14.54 -22.55
C GLY A 139 -6.24 -13.77 -21.52
N GLU A 140 -5.57 -13.25 -20.47
CA GLU A 140 -6.21 -12.45 -19.44
C GLU A 140 -6.24 -10.96 -19.81
N PRO A 141 -7.19 -10.16 -19.27
CA PRO A 141 -7.22 -8.71 -19.50
C PRO A 141 -5.93 -8.04 -19.02
N LEU A 142 -5.38 -7.14 -19.85
CA LEU A 142 -4.09 -6.46 -19.63
C LEU A 142 -4.03 -5.66 -18.32
N ARG A 143 -5.17 -5.13 -17.84
CA ARG A 143 -5.30 -4.27 -16.63
C ARG A 143 -4.39 -3.04 -16.64
N LEU A 144 -4.06 -2.52 -17.83
CA LEU A 144 -3.38 -1.25 -18.00
C LEU A 144 -4.43 -0.13 -17.96
N TYR A 145 -4.61 0.49 -16.82
CA TYR A 145 -5.67 1.50 -16.64
C TYR A 145 -5.25 2.88 -17.13
N HIS A 146 -3.98 3.22 -17.00
CA HIS A 146 -3.49 4.54 -17.43
C HIS A 146 -3.23 4.59 -18.93
N PRO A 147 -3.70 5.66 -19.65
CA PRO A 147 -3.48 5.78 -21.09
C PRO A 147 -2.01 5.82 -21.51
N TRP A 148 -1.14 6.38 -20.68
CA TRP A 148 0.30 6.44 -20.90
C TRP A 148 0.92 5.04 -20.89
N ASP A 149 0.56 4.18 -19.91
CA ASP A 149 1.06 2.81 -19.82
C ASP A 149 0.62 1.98 -21.02
N ARG A 150 -0.62 2.15 -21.50
CA ARG A 150 -1.12 1.49 -22.71
C ARG A 150 -0.33 1.91 -23.95
N ARG A 151 -0.06 3.21 -24.09
CA ARG A 151 0.72 3.72 -25.23
C ARG A 151 2.16 3.23 -25.19
N LEU A 152 2.81 3.24 -24.02
CA LEU A 152 4.15 2.73 -23.83
C LEU A 152 4.20 1.22 -24.12
N TYR A 153 3.24 0.45 -23.61
CA TYR A 153 3.14 -0.98 -23.86
C TYR A 153 3.01 -1.29 -25.36
N ALA A 154 2.13 -0.58 -26.05
CA ALA A 154 1.97 -0.70 -27.50
C ALA A 154 3.24 -0.32 -28.26
N ALA A 155 3.94 0.74 -27.83
CA ALA A 155 5.18 1.18 -28.44
C ALA A 155 6.34 0.19 -28.23
N LEU A 156 6.36 -0.55 -27.11
CA LEU A 156 7.35 -1.60 -26.82
C LEU A 156 7.00 -2.95 -27.46
N SER A 157 5.80 -3.11 -28.02
CA SER A 157 5.41 -4.28 -28.79
C SER A 157 5.93 -4.17 -30.21
N LEU A 158 7.26 -4.29 -30.36
CA LEU A 158 7.93 -4.11 -31.66
C LEU A 158 7.66 -5.29 -32.59
N PRO A 159 7.41 -5.04 -33.88
CA PRO A 159 7.38 -6.08 -34.89
C PRO A 159 8.78 -6.66 -35.13
N PRO A 160 8.90 -7.87 -35.69
CA PRO A 160 10.18 -8.44 -36.04
C PRO A 160 10.85 -7.60 -37.15
N GLU A 161 11.98 -6.99 -36.82
CA GLU A 161 12.82 -6.25 -37.77
C GLU A 161 13.91 -7.19 -38.33
N ARG A 162 14.33 -6.93 -39.54
CA ARG A 162 15.42 -7.70 -40.18
C ARG A 162 16.80 -7.12 -39.85
N ASP A 163 16.84 -5.84 -39.57
CA ASP A 163 18.08 -5.11 -39.31
C ASP A 163 18.22 -4.71 -37.85
N THR A 164 19.38 -5.05 -37.25
CA THR A 164 19.71 -4.73 -35.87
C THR A 164 19.74 -3.21 -35.63
N ALA A 165 20.24 -2.44 -36.61
CA ALA A 165 20.31 -0.98 -36.49
C ALA A 165 18.91 -0.35 -36.50
N ALA A 166 17.96 -0.89 -37.26
CA ALA A 166 16.58 -0.45 -37.27
C ALA A 166 15.89 -0.74 -35.92
N LEU A 167 16.12 -1.93 -35.37
CA LEU A 167 15.60 -2.33 -34.04
C LEU A 167 16.13 -1.43 -32.94
N ILE A 168 17.43 -1.15 -32.92
CA ILE A 168 18.08 -0.23 -31.96
C ILE A 168 17.48 1.17 -32.08
N ARG A 169 17.33 1.71 -33.29
CA ARG A 169 16.73 3.02 -33.50
C ARG A 169 15.31 3.10 -32.93
N ARG A 170 14.48 2.09 -33.19
CA ARG A 170 13.11 2.05 -32.64
C ARG A 170 13.08 1.99 -31.12
N MET A 171 13.93 1.16 -30.49
CA MET A 171 14.05 1.13 -29.04
C MET A 171 14.48 2.49 -28.48
N ASP A 172 15.46 3.15 -29.08
CA ASP A 172 15.95 4.45 -28.68
C ASP A 172 14.86 5.55 -28.85
N GLU A 173 14.12 5.53 -29.96
CA GLU A 173 12.99 6.43 -30.20
C GLU A 173 11.90 6.28 -29.13
N VAL A 174 11.55 5.04 -28.75
CA VAL A 174 10.56 4.78 -27.69
C VAL A 174 11.07 5.32 -26.37
N LEU A 175 12.30 5.02 -25.98
CA LEU A 175 12.88 5.51 -24.72
C LEU A 175 12.91 7.04 -24.69
N ARG A 176 13.36 7.69 -25.78
CA ARG A 176 13.40 9.15 -25.86
C ARG A 176 12.02 9.80 -25.85
N HIS A 177 11.02 9.17 -26.48
CA HIS A 177 9.68 9.70 -26.55
C HIS A 177 8.97 9.64 -25.19
N TYR A 178 9.08 8.53 -24.46
CA TYR A 178 8.32 8.30 -23.24
C TYR A 178 9.02 8.78 -21.97
N PHE A 179 10.34 8.85 -21.95
CA PHE A 179 11.15 9.20 -20.77
C PHE A 179 11.85 10.53 -20.88
N VAL A 180 11.59 11.31 -21.95
CA VAL A 180 12.09 12.68 -22.10
C VAL A 180 11.14 13.65 -21.42
N PHE A 181 11.65 14.33 -20.40
CA PHE A 181 10.94 15.48 -19.83
C PHE A 181 10.83 16.60 -20.90
N ARG A 182 9.62 17.05 -21.20
CA ARG A 182 9.32 18.10 -22.21
C ARG A 182 9.94 19.47 -21.91
N TRP A 183 10.79 19.59 -20.90
CA TRP A 183 11.06 20.87 -20.26
C TRP A 183 12.09 21.75 -20.93
N THR A 184 13.14 21.20 -21.43
CA THR A 184 14.14 21.95 -22.23
C THR A 184 15.01 20.97 -23.00
N ASN A 185 15.63 21.45 -24.11
CA ASN A 185 16.62 20.67 -24.85
C ASN A 185 17.82 20.23 -23.98
N HIS A 186 18.09 20.93 -22.87
CA HIS A 186 19.17 20.61 -21.94
C HIS A 186 18.86 19.38 -21.07
N LEU A 187 17.62 19.13 -20.71
CA LEU A 187 17.23 17.91 -19.98
C LEU A 187 17.18 16.66 -20.86
N ARG A 188 17.00 16.83 -22.18
CA ARG A 188 17.21 15.75 -23.14
C ARG A 188 18.62 15.17 -23.08
N GLN A 189 19.62 16.03 -22.89
CA GLN A 189 21.00 15.64 -22.72
C GLN A 189 21.26 15.06 -21.31
N ALA A 190 20.52 15.49 -20.29
CA ALA A 190 20.71 15.04 -18.91
C ALA A 190 20.42 13.55 -18.69
N MET A 191 19.54 12.94 -19.48
CA MET A 191 19.29 11.49 -19.41
C MET A 191 20.47 10.66 -19.93
N HIS A 192 21.37 11.25 -20.70
CA HIS A 192 22.57 10.63 -21.27
C HIS A 192 23.87 11.30 -20.78
N ILE A 193 23.81 12.16 -19.75
CA ILE A 193 25.03 12.73 -19.16
C ILE A 193 25.84 11.60 -18.53
N ALA A 194 27.05 11.40 -19.05
CA ALA A 194 28.04 10.53 -18.45
C ALA A 194 28.45 11.10 -17.10
N LEU A 195 27.91 10.55 -16.02
CA LEU A 195 28.37 10.87 -14.67
C LEU A 195 29.75 10.25 -14.46
N PRO A 196 30.69 10.95 -13.80
CA PRO A 196 31.97 10.36 -13.42
C PRO A 196 31.71 9.04 -12.67
N ALA A 197 32.50 8.01 -12.94
CA ALA A 197 32.30 6.66 -12.42
C ALA A 197 32.17 6.62 -10.87
N TRP A 198 32.89 7.50 -10.17
CA TRP A 198 32.81 7.65 -8.72
C TRP A 198 31.44 8.21 -8.26
N LEU A 199 30.88 9.20 -8.97
CA LEU A 199 29.59 9.79 -8.65
C LEU A 199 28.44 8.81 -8.95
N HIS A 200 28.57 8.03 -10.01
CA HIS A 200 27.68 6.95 -10.36
C HIS A 200 27.68 5.84 -9.28
N ALA A 201 28.87 5.51 -8.75
CA ALA A 201 29.03 4.56 -7.66
C ALA A 201 28.42 5.05 -6.34
N VAL A 202 28.55 6.36 -6.05
CA VAL A 202 27.96 7.00 -4.87
C VAL A 202 26.43 7.07 -4.99
N LEU A 203 25.90 7.49 -6.14
CA LEU A 203 24.47 7.53 -6.39
C LEU A 203 23.84 6.13 -6.39
N ARG A 204 24.52 5.11 -6.91
CA ARG A 204 24.11 3.71 -6.79
C ARG A 204 24.10 3.18 -5.36
N ARG A 205 24.96 3.68 -4.47
CA ARG A 205 24.95 3.35 -3.04
C ARG A 205 23.85 4.08 -2.26
N LEU A 206 23.53 5.31 -2.68
CA LEU A 206 22.50 6.13 -2.05
C LEU A 206 21.09 5.81 -2.55
N LEU A 207 20.98 5.34 -3.79
CA LEU A 207 19.76 4.83 -4.40
C LEU A 207 19.96 3.32 -4.59
N PRO A 208 19.47 2.46 -3.68
CA PRO A 208 19.63 1.02 -3.80
C PRO A 208 18.78 0.50 -4.98
N VAL A 209 19.38 0.57 -6.17
CA VAL A 209 18.84 -0.01 -7.39
C VAL A 209 19.14 -1.50 -7.35
N ARG A 210 18.18 -2.32 -6.94
CA ARG A 210 18.28 -3.76 -7.15
C ARG A 210 17.98 -4.08 -8.60
N ARG A 211 18.81 -4.94 -9.22
CA ARG A 211 18.55 -5.47 -10.54
C ARG A 211 17.24 -6.25 -10.55
N VAL A 212 16.48 -6.13 -11.62
CA VAL A 212 15.15 -6.71 -11.84
C VAL A 212 15.08 -8.25 -11.71
N GLN A 213 16.20 -8.91 -11.54
CA GLN A 213 16.25 -10.35 -11.24
C GLN A 213 15.66 -10.73 -9.87
N ASP A 214 15.45 -9.75 -8.97
CA ASP A 214 14.92 -9.94 -7.62
C ASP A 214 13.49 -9.37 -7.47
N ASP A 215 12.76 -9.18 -8.57
CA ASP A 215 11.49 -8.45 -8.57
C ASP A 215 10.35 -9.18 -7.91
N ALA A 216 9.89 -8.54 -6.89
CA ALA A 216 8.59 -8.77 -6.30
C ALA A 216 7.54 -7.78 -6.85
N PRO A 217 6.26 -8.13 -6.76
CA PRO A 217 5.16 -7.42 -7.39
C PRO A 217 4.80 -6.09 -6.78
N CYS A 218 4.80 -5.03 -7.58
CA CYS A 218 4.13 -3.78 -7.24
C CYS A 218 2.86 -3.61 -8.07
N ARG A 219 1.72 -3.53 -7.42
CA ARG A 219 0.51 -3.01 -8.03
C ARG A 219 0.47 -1.51 -7.80
N THR A 220 0.92 -0.76 -8.78
CA THR A 220 0.56 0.64 -8.90
C THR A 220 -0.72 0.71 -9.73
N GLY A 221 -1.83 1.00 -9.10
CA GLY A 221 -2.93 1.61 -9.83
C GLY A 221 -2.35 2.82 -10.58
N GLY A 222 -2.48 2.82 -11.91
CA GLY A 222 -1.82 3.72 -12.82
C GLY A 222 -1.63 5.13 -12.30
N SER A 223 -0.40 5.46 -12.01
CA SER A 223 0.05 6.81 -11.80
C SER A 223 1.08 7.10 -12.86
N GLY A 224 0.62 7.72 -13.94
CA GLY A 224 1.52 8.46 -14.79
C GLY A 224 2.21 9.50 -13.92
N THR A 225 3.53 9.44 -13.85
CA THR A 225 4.34 10.51 -13.29
C THR A 225 4.23 11.74 -14.21
N ASP A 226 3.13 12.47 -14.10
CA ASP A 226 3.17 13.89 -14.39
C ASP A 226 3.98 14.53 -13.26
N VAL A 227 5.28 14.57 -13.43
CA VAL A 227 6.11 15.58 -12.79
C VAL A 227 5.76 16.90 -13.49
N GLY A 228 4.56 17.38 -13.17
CA GLY A 228 4.10 18.68 -13.61
C GLY A 228 4.98 19.73 -12.97
N THR A 229 5.75 20.36 -13.83
CA THR A 229 6.42 21.62 -13.59
C THR A 229 5.48 22.61 -12.95
N ALA A 230 5.73 22.88 -11.67
CA ALA A 230 5.17 24.03 -11.02
C ALA A 230 5.99 25.26 -11.45
N GLY A 231 5.68 25.80 -12.64
CA GLY A 231 5.97 27.18 -12.95
C GLY A 231 5.21 28.07 -11.99
N ALA A 232 5.87 29.11 -11.52
CA ALA A 232 5.33 30.14 -10.67
C ALA A 232 4.07 30.76 -11.29
N GLU A 233 2.91 30.35 -10.81
CA GLU A 233 1.67 31.10 -10.95
C GLU A 233 1.04 31.23 -9.55
N GLY A 234 0.80 32.48 -9.25
CA GLY A 234 0.49 33.03 -7.94
C GLY A 234 -0.65 32.37 -7.19
N GLN A 235 -0.59 32.57 -5.90
CA GLN A 235 -1.63 32.43 -4.90
C GLN A 235 -3.05 32.72 -5.43
N ARG A 236 -3.67 31.73 -6.03
CA ARG A 236 -5.11 31.59 -6.13
C ARG A 236 -5.40 30.13 -5.90
N GLY A 237 -6.21 29.84 -4.87
CA GLY A 237 -6.58 28.49 -4.50
C GLY A 237 -6.86 27.63 -5.73
N LEU A 238 -6.08 26.58 -5.89
CA LEU A 238 -6.25 25.63 -7.00
C LEU A 238 -7.58 24.91 -6.75
N ARG A 239 -8.67 25.55 -7.25
CA ARG A 239 -9.88 24.80 -7.52
C ARG A 239 -9.45 23.71 -8.50
N LEU A 240 -9.55 22.44 -8.10
CA LEU A 240 -9.45 21.32 -9.02
C LEU A 240 -10.22 21.71 -10.27
N ARG A 241 -9.58 21.69 -11.44
CA ARG A 241 -10.27 21.98 -12.72
C ARG A 241 -11.48 21.06 -12.77
N ALA A 242 -12.64 21.67 -12.60
CA ALA A 242 -13.91 21.00 -12.49
C ALA A 242 -14.13 20.10 -13.72
N GLY A 243 -14.00 18.80 -13.58
CA GLY A 243 -14.46 17.84 -14.58
C GLY A 243 -13.75 16.51 -14.66
N GLY A 244 -12.42 16.45 -14.63
CA GLY A 244 -11.68 15.21 -14.86
C GLY A 244 -11.41 14.39 -13.61
N ASP A 245 -10.84 15.01 -12.60
CA ASP A 245 -10.33 14.30 -11.40
C ASP A 245 -11.46 13.80 -10.51
N TRP A 246 -12.53 14.59 -10.31
CA TRP A 246 -13.69 14.18 -9.51
C TRP A 246 -14.48 13.02 -10.13
N ARG A 247 -14.59 12.95 -11.47
CA ARG A 247 -15.23 11.80 -12.12
C ARG A 247 -14.50 10.50 -11.83
N ARG A 248 -13.16 10.54 -11.79
CA ARG A 248 -12.34 9.37 -11.43
C ARG A 248 -12.51 9.00 -9.95
N VAL A 249 -12.51 9.99 -9.07
CA VAL A 249 -12.72 9.78 -7.62
C VAL A 249 -14.10 9.16 -7.37
N LEU A 250 -15.16 9.72 -7.98
CA LEU A 250 -16.52 9.17 -7.88
C LEU A 250 -16.62 7.75 -8.46
N ALA A 251 -15.97 7.50 -9.61
CA ALA A 251 -15.93 6.17 -10.21
C ALA A 251 -15.16 5.16 -9.34
N SER A 252 -14.10 5.61 -8.64
CA SER A 252 -13.28 4.75 -7.81
C SER A 252 -13.89 4.50 -6.43
N PHE A 253 -14.46 5.51 -5.79
CA PHE A 253 -14.89 5.44 -4.39
C PHE A 253 -16.41 5.48 -4.19
N GLY A 254 -17.18 5.84 -5.20
CA GLY A 254 -18.64 5.91 -5.14
C GLY A 254 -19.18 7.28 -4.73
N ALA A 255 -20.44 7.31 -4.27
CA ALA A 255 -21.16 8.55 -3.97
C ALA A 255 -20.60 9.29 -2.73
N PRO A 256 -20.66 10.63 -2.69
CA PRO A 256 -20.19 11.41 -1.56
C PRO A 256 -21.04 11.16 -0.31
N TYR A 257 -20.38 11.09 0.84
CA TYR A 257 -21.01 10.95 2.16
C TYR A 257 -21.52 12.29 2.71
N PHE A 258 -20.77 13.36 2.49
CA PHE A 258 -21.10 14.74 2.89
C PHE A 258 -21.46 15.58 1.68
N SER A 259 -22.17 16.68 1.91
CA SER A 259 -22.40 17.70 0.89
C SER A 259 -21.08 18.39 0.50
N GLU A 260 -21.04 19.01 -0.67
CA GLU A 260 -19.83 19.68 -1.16
C GLU A 260 -19.38 20.82 -0.22
N GLY A 261 -20.31 21.59 0.32
CA GLY A 261 -20.00 22.65 1.29
C GLY A 261 -19.40 22.11 2.60
N GLN A 262 -19.91 20.97 3.12
CA GLN A 262 -19.33 20.32 4.29
C GLN A 262 -17.93 19.79 3.98
N ARG A 263 -17.74 19.15 2.83
CA ARG A 263 -16.44 18.66 2.39
C ARG A 263 -15.41 19.78 2.27
N ALA A 264 -15.78 20.88 1.62
CA ALA A 264 -14.89 22.04 1.46
C ALA A 264 -14.44 22.62 2.81
N ARG A 265 -15.37 22.74 3.76
CA ARG A 265 -15.06 23.22 5.12
C ARG A 265 -14.07 22.28 5.83
N PHE A 266 -14.28 20.96 5.76
CA PHE A 266 -13.37 19.99 6.36
C PHE A 266 -11.99 20.01 5.68
N GLU A 267 -11.97 20.19 4.36
CA GLU A 267 -10.74 20.28 3.58
C GLU A 267 -9.90 21.51 3.98
N GLU A 268 -10.52 22.67 4.15
CA GLU A 268 -9.86 23.88 4.65
C GLU A 268 -9.24 23.70 6.05
N GLU A 269 -9.90 22.94 6.93
CA GLU A 269 -9.41 22.67 8.28
C GLU A 269 -8.30 21.61 8.31
N ILE A 270 -8.37 20.60 7.45
CA ILE A 270 -7.54 19.39 7.53
C ILE A 270 -6.35 19.43 6.55
N CYS A 271 -6.56 19.95 5.34
CA CYS A 271 -5.53 20.03 4.31
C CYS A 271 -4.65 21.28 4.45
N VAL A 272 -4.04 21.44 5.61
CA VAL A 272 -3.17 22.58 5.96
C VAL A 272 -1.70 22.19 5.95
N GLY A 273 -0.81 23.18 5.91
CA GLY A 273 0.64 22.96 5.97
C GLY A 273 1.13 22.12 4.78
N ALA A 274 1.79 21.00 5.05
CA ALA A 274 2.34 20.12 4.03
C ALA A 274 1.29 19.46 3.11
N HIS A 275 0.02 19.50 3.50
CA HIS A 275 -1.10 18.90 2.74
C HIS A 275 -1.92 19.89 1.92
N GLN A 276 -1.51 21.16 1.79
CA GLN A 276 -2.26 22.22 1.07
C GLN A 276 -2.63 21.87 -0.38
N ARG A 277 -1.90 20.95 -1.02
CA ARG A 277 -2.14 20.51 -2.40
C ARG A 277 -2.88 19.18 -2.49
N THR A 278 -3.42 18.68 -1.38
CA THR A 278 -4.19 17.44 -1.32
C THR A 278 -5.64 17.72 -1.02
N HIS A 279 -6.49 16.76 -1.32
CA HIS A 279 -7.93 16.85 -1.10
C HIS A 279 -8.41 15.68 -0.26
N ILE A 280 -9.56 15.86 0.42
CA ILE A 280 -10.24 14.80 1.15
C ILE A 280 -11.58 14.49 0.50
N PHE A 281 -11.92 13.22 0.48
CA PHE A 281 -13.20 12.75 0.00
C PHE A 281 -13.79 11.73 0.99
N TYR A 282 -15.06 11.88 1.30
CA TYR A 282 -15.79 10.93 2.13
C TYR A 282 -16.81 10.21 1.25
N ALA A 283 -16.66 8.90 1.11
CA ALA A 283 -17.47 8.10 0.22
C ALA A 283 -18.49 7.25 0.99
N ARG A 284 -19.67 7.09 0.42
CA ARG A 284 -20.61 6.05 0.81
C ARG A 284 -20.26 4.78 0.03
N THR A 285 -20.28 3.64 0.70
CA THR A 285 -20.31 2.36 -0.01
C THR A 285 -21.52 2.36 -0.94
N GLY A 286 -21.28 2.34 -2.24
CA GLY A 286 -22.37 2.40 -3.22
C GLY A 286 -23.28 1.17 -3.10
N ALA A 287 -24.57 1.34 -3.38
CA ALA A 287 -25.51 0.22 -3.45
C ALA A 287 -25.12 -0.86 -4.49
N GLY A 288 -24.15 -0.56 -5.36
CA GLY A 288 -23.55 -1.47 -6.35
C GLY A 288 -22.16 -2.01 -5.98
N GLN A 289 -21.54 -1.58 -4.88
CA GLN A 289 -20.36 -2.26 -4.34
C GLN A 289 -20.84 -3.50 -3.57
N ALA A 290 -21.13 -4.56 -4.32
CA ALA A 290 -21.37 -5.87 -3.75
C ALA A 290 -20.20 -6.27 -2.85
N ALA A 291 -20.49 -6.94 -1.74
CA ALA A 291 -19.46 -7.55 -0.91
C ALA A 291 -18.51 -8.31 -1.82
N CYS A 292 -17.19 -8.06 -1.69
CA CYS A 292 -16.21 -8.74 -2.50
C CYS A 292 -16.34 -10.25 -2.27
N ALA A 293 -16.64 -10.99 -3.32
CA ALA A 293 -16.86 -12.44 -3.22
C ALA A 293 -15.65 -13.15 -2.59
N LEU A 294 -14.43 -12.64 -2.85
CA LEU A 294 -13.20 -13.13 -2.24
C LEU A 294 -13.21 -12.98 -0.71
N ASN A 295 -13.60 -11.80 -0.21
CA ASN A 295 -13.62 -11.52 1.23
C ASN A 295 -14.66 -12.39 1.94
N THR A 296 -15.83 -12.52 1.33
CA THR A 296 -16.93 -13.32 1.87
C THR A 296 -16.60 -14.81 1.88
N SER A 297 -16.07 -15.35 0.78
CA SER A 297 -15.69 -16.77 0.69
C SER A 297 -14.59 -17.13 1.67
N PHE A 298 -13.58 -16.26 1.81
CA PHE A 298 -12.51 -16.45 2.80
C PHE A 298 -13.05 -16.50 4.24
N TYR A 299 -13.93 -15.55 4.61
CA TYR A 299 -14.54 -15.56 5.93
C TYR A 299 -15.40 -16.82 6.15
N GLN A 300 -16.20 -17.24 5.18
CA GLN A 300 -17.04 -18.44 5.29
C GLN A 300 -16.19 -19.71 5.45
N ALA A 301 -15.09 -19.83 4.73
CA ALA A 301 -14.16 -20.97 4.87
C ALA A 301 -13.57 -21.07 6.29
N HIS A 302 -13.39 -19.94 6.98
CA HIS A 302 -12.79 -19.90 8.32
C HIS A 302 -13.79 -19.47 9.41
N ARG A 303 -15.08 -19.54 9.12
CA ARG A 303 -16.18 -18.99 9.95
C ARG A 303 -16.13 -19.44 11.41
N ALA A 304 -15.84 -20.70 11.66
CA ALA A 304 -15.81 -21.24 13.04
C ALA A 304 -14.76 -20.53 13.90
N VAL A 305 -13.57 -20.30 13.35
CA VAL A 305 -12.45 -19.64 14.03
C VAL A 305 -12.81 -18.19 14.34
N TYR A 306 -13.27 -17.45 13.33
CA TYR A 306 -13.62 -16.03 13.47
C TYR A 306 -14.82 -15.79 14.39
N ARG A 307 -15.86 -16.64 14.34
CA ARG A 307 -16.98 -16.55 15.29
C ARG A 307 -16.56 -16.83 16.73
N THR A 308 -15.69 -17.79 16.94
CA THR A 308 -15.13 -18.07 18.27
C THR A 308 -14.31 -16.89 18.78
N ALA A 309 -13.50 -16.26 17.90
CA ALA A 309 -12.74 -15.05 18.22
C ALA A 309 -13.68 -13.88 18.58
N ALA A 310 -14.71 -13.63 17.80
CA ALA A 310 -15.70 -12.58 18.08
C ALA A 310 -16.41 -12.78 19.42
N ARG A 311 -16.82 -14.02 19.75
CA ARG A 311 -17.45 -14.35 21.05
C ARG A 311 -16.51 -14.12 22.23
N LYS A 312 -15.24 -14.53 22.12
CA LYS A 312 -14.21 -14.30 23.15
C LYS A 312 -13.99 -12.80 23.37
N LEU A 313 -13.85 -12.02 22.29
CA LEU A 313 -13.74 -10.57 22.36
C LEU A 313 -14.96 -9.94 23.04
N ALA A 314 -16.17 -10.34 22.62
CA ALA A 314 -17.42 -9.85 23.21
C ALA A 314 -17.52 -10.14 24.70
N ALA A 315 -17.14 -11.33 25.14
CA ALA A 315 -17.12 -11.71 26.56
C ALA A 315 -16.13 -10.86 27.35
N GLN A 316 -14.89 -10.70 26.84
CA GLN A 316 -13.85 -9.91 27.49
C GLN A 316 -14.26 -8.44 27.62
N VAL A 317 -14.77 -7.81 26.55
CA VAL A 317 -15.23 -6.41 26.56
C VAL A 317 -16.42 -6.23 27.50
N ARG A 318 -17.40 -7.16 27.50
CA ARG A 318 -18.53 -7.13 28.44
C ARG A 318 -18.08 -7.19 29.89
N ASN A 319 -17.14 -8.10 30.20
CA ASN A 319 -16.59 -8.23 31.56
C ASN A 319 -15.89 -6.93 31.99
N THR A 320 -15.08 -6.36 31.11
CA THR A 320 -14.41 -5.07 31.36
C THR A 320 -15.41 -3.97 31.64
N LEU A 321 -16.46 -3.86 30.81
CA LEU A 321 -17.53 -2.87 30.99
C LEU A 321 -18.33 -3.11 32.27
N ALA A 322 -18.60 -4.35 32.63
CA ALA A 322 -19.31 -4.70 33.87
C ALA A 322 -18.50 -4.29 35.09
N VAL A 323 -17.18 -4.60 35.12
CA VAL A 323 -16.27 -4.17 36.20
C VAL A 323 -16.20 -2.65 36.28
N TRP A 324 -16.13 -1.98 35.13
CA TRP A 324 -16.02 -0.52 35.07
C TRP A 324 -17.30 0.20 35.47
N ARG A 325 -18.45 -0.43 35.29
CA ARG A 325 -19.77 0.09 35.70
C ARG A 325 -20.09 -0.16 37.17
N GLN A 326 -19.27 -0.95 37.88
CA GLN A 326 -19.47 -1.14 39.31
C GLN A 326 -19.30 0.21 40.04
N PRO A 327 -20.28 0.59 40.84
CA PRO A 327 -20.18 1.81 41.64
C PRO A 327 -19.00 1.70 42.61
N LEU A 328 -18.17 2.73 42.67
CA LEU A 328 -17.08 2.76 43.63
C LEU A 328 -17.62 3.18 44.99
N PRO A 329 -17.28 2.43 46.05
CA PRO A 329 -17.54 2.90 47.40
C PRO A 329 -16.67 4.13 47.68
N VAL A 330 -17.31 5.26 47.88
CA VAL A 330 -16.62 6.52 48.25
C VAL A 330 -16.83 6.77 49.76
N PRO A 331 -15.80 7.16 50.52
CA PRO A 331 -15.94 7.54 51.92
C PRO A 331 -16.94 8.67 52.08
N ALA A 332 -18.02 8.43 52.84
CA ALA A 332 -19.10 9.36 53.08
C ALA A 332 -19.45 9.43 54.59
N ARG A 333 -20.19 10.46 55.00
CA ARG A 333 -20.67 10.60 56.37
C ARG A 333 -21.95 9.81 56.66
N ALA A 334 -22.61 9.31 55.61
CA ALA A 334 -23.83 8.51 55.69
C ALA A 334 -23.77 7.41 54.64
N GLY A 335 -24.43 6.25 54.86
CA GLY A 335 -24.46 5.10 53.96
C GLY A 335 -24.16 3.80 54.69
N ARG A 336 -23.56 2.83 54.00
CA ARG A 336 -23.18 1.54 54.57
C ARG A 336 -21.87 1.67 55.37
N PHE A 337 -21.88 1.33 56.67
CA PHE A 337 -20.65 1.29 57.48
C PHE A 337 -19.61 0.37 56.88
N THR A 338 -18.36 0.81 56.81
CA THR A 338 -17.25 0.08 56.24
C THR A 338 -16.14 -0.06 57.29
N SER A 339 -15.95 -1.25 57.83
CA SER A 339 -14.96 -1.54 58.86
C SER A 339 -13.53 -1.16 58.46
N ALA A 340 -13.19 -1.28 57.19
CA ALA A 340 -11.90 -0.88 56.62
C ALA A 340 -11.59 0.63 56.78
N TRP A 341 -12.60 1.48 57.05
CA TRP A 341 -12.44 2.91 57.26
C TRP A 341 -12.67 3.33 58.72
N ALA A 342 -12.98 2.40 59.60
CA ALA A 342 -13.23 2.65 61.04
C ALA A 342 -12.07 3.39 61.73
N TRP A 343 -10.84 3.08 61.31
CA TRP A 343 -9.62 3.74 61.83
C TRP A 343 -9.63 5.27 61.65
N ARG A 344 -10.32 5.80 60.61
CA ARG A 344 -10.43 7.26 60.38
C ARG A 344 -11.18 7.98 61.49
N GLY A 345 -12.22 7.34 62.03
CA GLY A 345 -12.95 7.85 63.18
C GLY A 345 -12.15 7.75 64.46
N ALA A 346 -11.45 6.62 64.65
CA ALA A 346 -10.62 6.41 65.82
C ALA A 346 -9.41 7.37 65.90
N CYS A 347 -8.85 7.73 64.77
CA CYS A 347 -7.72 8.67 64.69
C CYS A 347 -8.14 10.13 64.58
N GLY A 348 -9.45 10.47 64.62
CA GLY A 348 -9.95 11.84 64.57
C GLY A 348 -9.75 12.56 63.23
N LEU A 349 -9.37 11.83 62.17
CA LEU A 349 -8.99 12.42 60.89
C LEU A 349 -10.21 12.81 60.01
N ASP A 350 -11.30 12.04 60.05
CA ASP A 350 -12.48 12.29 59.22
C ASP A 350 -13.68 11.45 59.66
N GLY A 351 -14.87 12.08 59.78
CA GLY A 351 -16.13 11.36 60.08
C GLY A 351 -16.73 10.54 58.92
N ARG A 352 -16.01 10.33 57.83
CA ARG A 352 -16.45 9.58 56.66
C ARG A 352 -16.16 8.07 56.82
N LEU A 353 -16.99 7.42 57.67
CA LEU A 353 -16.87 6.00 58.01
C LEU A 353 -17.77 5.09 57.17
N PHE A 354 -18.63 5.70 56.35
CA PHE A 354 -19.62 4.99 55.54
C PHE A 354 -19.23 4.98 54.09
N ALA A 355 -19.62 3.93 53.39
CA ALA A 355 -19.56 3.87 51.96
C ALA A 355 -20.85 4.41 51.33
N SER A 356 -20.73 5.47 50.58
CA SER A 356 -21.76 5.90 49.63
C SER A 356 -21.42 5.29 48.26
N SER A 357 -22.46 4.88 47.55
CA SER A 357 -22.31 4.39 46.18
C SER A 357 -22.43 5.56 45.23
N GLU A 358 -21.31 5.99 44.71
CA GLU A 358 -21.32 7.00 43.64
C GLU A 358 -21.43 6.30 42.31
N GLU A 359 -22.59 6.49 41.64
CA GLU A 359 -22.75 6.02 40.28
C GLU A 359 -21.76 6.74 39.38
N ARG A 360 -20.80 6.02 38.83
CA ARG A 360 -19.95 6.61 37.79
C ARG A 360 -20.85 7.02 36.61
N PRO A 361 -20.69 8.24 36.12
CA PRO A 361 -21.43 8.67 34.94
C PRO A 361 -21.19 7.64 33.83
N ARG A 362 -22.27 7.16 33.22
CA ARG A 362 -22.20 6.25 32.07
C ARG A 362 -21.40 6.92 30.96
N SER A 363 -20.07 6.77 30.96
CA SER A 363 -19.30 7.23 29.82
C SER A 363 -19.41 6.17 28.74
N ASP A 364 -20.43 6.33 27.94
CA ASP A 364 -20.56 5.56 26.71
C ASP A 364 -19.34 5.85 25.83
N PHE A 365 -18.70 4.81 25.37
CA PHE A 365 -17.62 4.96 24.42
C PHE A 365 -18.02 4.39 23.06
N ASP A 366 -17.48 4.98 22.03
CA ASP A 366 -17.67 4.56 20.65
C ASP A 366 -16.35 4.04 20.10
N VAL A 367 -16.40 3.05 19.23
CA VAL A 367 -15.23 2.50 18.55
C VAL A 367 -15.31 2.80 17.07
N THR A 368 -14.22 3.33 16.53
CA THR A 368 -14.02 3.51 15.10
C THR A 368 -12.91 2.59 14.62
N LEU A 369 -13.23 1.67 13.70
CA LEU A 369 -12.22 0.91 12.99
C LEU A 369 -11.82 1.72 11.75
N LEU A 370 -10.52 1.99 11.61
CA LEU A 370 -9.94 2.61 10.43
C LEU A 370 -9.05 1.59 9.73
N LEU A 371 -9.39 1.23 8.50
CA LEU A 371 -8.70 0.22 7.72
C LEU A 371 -7.86 0.89 6.64
N ASP A 372 -6.58 0.63 6.65
CA ASP A 372 -5.70 0.96 5.54
C ASP A 372 -6.09 0.09 4.34
N ALA A 373 -6.51 0.74 3.26
CA ALA A 373 -6.92 0.12 2.01
C ALA A 373 -5.93 0.41 0.87
N SER A 374 -4.66 0.62 1.18
CA SER A 374 -3.61 0.79 0.18
C SER A 374 -3.38 -0.50 -0.62
N ALA A 375 -2.82 -0.37 -1.82
CA ALA A 375 -2.54 -1.49 -2.72
C ALA A 375 -1.58 -2.53 -2.10
N SER A 376 -0.72 -2.14 -1.16
CA SER A 376 0.15 -3.07 -0.41
C SER A 376 -0.66 -4.12 0.38
N ARG A 377 -1.92 -3.83 0.67
CA ARG A 377 -2.82 -4.69 1.45
C ARG A 377 -3.58 -5.71 0.59
N GLU A 378 -3.41 -5.69 -0.72
CA GLU A 378 -4.21 -6.51 -1.63
C GLU A 378 -4.03 -8.01 -1.39
N SER A 379 -2.80 -8.47 -1.15
CA SER A 379 -2.53 -9.88 -0.82
C SER A 379 -3.19 -10.34 0.48
N GLN A 380 -3.48 -9.41 1.38
CA GLN A 380 -4.11 -9.66 2.68
C GLN A 380 -5.56 -9.14 2.75
N GLN A 381 -6.14 -8.69 1.64
CA GLN A 381 -7.44 -8.05 1.60
C GLN A 381 -8.53 -8.87 2.31
N ALA A 382 -8.64 -10.14 1.98
CA ALA A 382 -9.65 -11.03 2.57
C ALA A 382 -9.41 -11.26 4.08
N LEU A 383 -8.14 -11.34 4.50
CA LEU A 383 -7.76 -11.47 5.91
C LEU A 383 -8.14 -10.21 6.70
N ILE A 384 -7.84 -9.02 6.18
CA ILE A 384 -8.16 -7.74 6.81
C ILE A 384 -9.67 -7.55 6.93
N ALA A 385 -10.43 -7.86 5.87
CA ALA A 385 -11.88 -7.81 5.89
C ALA A 385 -12.46 -8.74 6.96
N ALA A 386 -11.97 -9.99 7.05
CA ALA A 386 -12.38 -10.94 8.07
C ALA A 386 -12.01 -10.50 9.50
N GLN A 387 -10.83 -9.92 9.70
CA GLN A 387 -10.40 -9.37 10.98
C GLN A 387 -11.26 -8.16 11.40
N ALA A 388 -11.50 -7.22 10.49
CA ALA A 388 -12.32 -6.04 10.74
C ALA A 388 -13.78 -6.41 11.03
N TYR A 389 -14.34 -7.36 10.27
CA TYR A 389 -15.67 -7.91 10.53
C TYR A 389 -15.75 -8.55 11.91
N THR A 390 -14.78 -9.38 12.29
CA THR A 390 -14.71 -10.05 13.59
C THR A 390 -14.63 -9.07 14.76
N LEU A 391 -13.84 -8.00 14.62
CA LEU A 391 -13.76 -6.93 15.61
C LEU A 391 -15.09 -6.18 15.73
N ALA A 392 -15.69 -5.81 14.60
CA ALA A 392 -16.96 -5.10 14.58
C ALA A 392 -18.08 -5.94 15.22
N GLU A 393 -18.20 -7.19 14.83
CA GLU A 393 -19.20 -8.15 15.34
C GLU A 393 -19.00 -8.38 16.85
N GLY A 394 -17.77 -8.65 17.30
CA GLY A 394 -17.47 -8.86 18.71
C GLY A 394 -17.79 -7.65 19.59
N LEU A 395 -17.45 -6.44 19.13
CA LEU A 395 -17.76 -5.20 19.85
C LEU A 395 -19.27 -4.91 19.87
N MET A 396 -19.97 -5.12 18.76
CA MET A 396 -21.42 -4.97 18.68
C MET A 396 -22.13 -5.95 19.61
N CYS A 397 -21.70 -7.22 19.63
CA CYS A 397 -22.21 -8.22 20.58
C CYS A 397 -21.93 -7.85 22.04
N ALA A 398 -20.93 -7.05 22.32
CA ALA A 398 -20.68 -6.48 23.66
C ALA A 398 -21.52 -5.22 23.97
N GLY A 399 -22.37 -4.77 23.04
CA GLY A 399 -23.21 -3.57 23.19
C GLY A 399 -22.45 -2.24 22.96
N VAL A 400 -21.30 -2.31 22.28
CA VAL A 400 -20.50 -1.14 21.91
C VAL A 400 -20.94 -0.61 20.55
N ARG A 401 -21.06 0.71 20.39
CA ARG A 401 -21.32 1.34 19.10
C ARG A 401 -20.04 1.34 18.27
N VAL A 402 -20.14 0.79 17.05
CA VAL A 402 -18.99 0.63 16.13
C VAL A 402 -19.30 1.22 14.78
N GLN A 403 -18.35 1.96 14.23
CA GLN A 403 -18.29 2.31 12.81
C GLN A 403 -16.99 1.77 12.19
N VAL A 404 -17.01 1.51 10.89
CA VAL A 404 -15.85 1.02 10.13
C VAL A 404 -15.67 1.88 8.89
N TRP A 405 -14.48 2.40 8.74
CA TRP A 405 -14.05 3.20 7.59
C TRP A 405 -12.80 2.59 7.00
N SER A 406 -12.68 2.60 5.69
CA SER A 406 -11.42 2.34 5.00
C SER A 406 -10.89 3.63 4.39
N PHE A 407 -9.56 3.73 4.22
CA PHE A 407 -8.97 4.87 3.54
C PHE A 407 -7.96 4.41 2.50
N ALA A 408 -7.92 5.14 1.38
CA ALA A 408 -6.93 5.01 0.34
C ALA A 408 -6.73 6.36 -0.34
N SER A 409 -5.56 6.57 -0.94
CA SER A 409 -5.25 7.79 -1.69
C SER A 409 -5.09 7.46 -3.17
N VAL A 410 -5.77 8.23 -4.00
CA VAL A 410 -5.67 8.15 -5.46
C VAL A 410 -5.38 9.55 -5.97
N GLU A 411 -4.32 9.71 -6.73
CA GLU A 411 -3.83 11.01 -7.17
C GLU A 411 -3.56 11.94 -5.96
N ARG A 412 -4.23 13.05 -5.85
CA ARG A 412 -4.10 14.01 -4.73
C ARG A 412 -5.24 13.92 -3.72
N VAL A 413 -6.12 12.94 -3.86
CA VAL A 413 -7.31 12.79 -3.04
C VAL A 413 -7.13 11.61 -2.09
N THR A 414 -7.24 11.85 -0.79
CA THR A 414 -7.37 10.80 0.21
C THR A 414 -8.85 10.59 0.49
N ALA A 415 -9.34 9.41 0.13
CA ALA A 415 -10.73 9.03 0.30
C ALA A 415 -10.92 8.15 1.53
N LEU A 416 -11.92 8.49 2.34
CA LEU A 416 -12.41 7.66 3.43
C LEU A 416 -13.76 7.07 3.00
N THR A 417 -13.86 5.75 2.93
CA THR A 417 -15.10 5.05 2.54
C THR A 417 -15.75 4.43 3.76
N VAL A 418 -17.03 4.72 4.01
CA VAL A 418 -17.78 4.07 5.09
C VAL A 418 -18.13 2.65 4.69
N LEU A 419 -17.69 1.67 5.47
CA LEU A 419 -18.06 0.26 5.32
C LEU A 419 -19.20 -0.11 6.28
N LYS A 420 -19.22 0.53 7.46
CA LYS A 420 -20.29 0.38 8.45
C LYS A 420 -20.48 1.70 9.20
N ALA A 421 -21.65 2.26 9.16
CA ALA A 421 -22.02 3.42 9.98
C ALA A 421 -22.41 3.00 11.42
N PHE A 422 -22.35 3.93 12.38
CA PHE A 422 -22.75 3.69 13.78
C PHE A 422 -24.17 3.11 13.94
N GLY A 423 -25.12 3.52 13.13
CA GLY A 423 -26.52 3.07 13.22
C GLY A 423 -26.80 1.73 12.51
N ALA A 424 -25.87 1.17 11.76
CA ALA A 424 -26.06 -0.07 11.04
C ALA A 424 -26.12 -1.27 12.00
N ARG A 425 -27.15 -2.10 11.86
CA ARG A 425 -27.36 -3.30 12.70
C ARG A 425 -26.46 -4.47 12.35
N GLN A 426 -25.94 -4.50 11.13
CA GLN A 426 -25.08 -5.56 10.60
C GLN A 426 -23.74 -5.00 10.18
N ALA A 427 -22.71 -5.82 10.20
CA ALA A 427 -21.35 -5.45 9.80
C ALA A 427 -20.97 -5.94 8.39
N ASP A 428 -21.91 -6.54 7.64
CA ASP A 428 -21.64 -7.20 6.35
C ASP A 428 -21.05 -6.25 5.29
N GLY A 429 -21.34 -4.94 5.40
CA GLY A 429 -20.71 -3.93 4.57
C GLY A 429 -19.17 -3.89 4.66
N VAL A 430 -18.57 -4.48 5.71
CA VAL A 430 -17.12 -4.60 5.85
C VAL A 430 -16.51 -5.48 4.75
N PHE A 431 -17.27 -6.44 4.22
CA PHE A 431 -16.81 -7.27 3.10
C PHE A 431 -16.71 -6.51 1.77
N ALA A 432 -17.22 -5.27 1.69
CA ALA A 432 -16.95 -4.38 0.57
C ALA A 432 -15.55 -3.71 0.64
N TYR A 433 -14.73 -4.05 1.65
CA TYR A 433 -13.34 -3.60 1.73
C TYR A 433 -12.56 -4.03 0.49
N GLU A 434 -11.88 -3.07 -0.13
CA GLU A 434 -11.07 -3.27 -1.33
C GLU A 434 -9.76 -2.50 -1.21
N ALA A 435 -8.64 -3.21 -1.36
CA ALA A 435 -7.32 -2.62 -1.32
C ALA A 435 -6.97 -1.99 -2.67
N ARG A 436 -6.60 -0.68 -2.67
CA ARG A 436 -6.27 0.09 -3.87
C ARG A 436 -5.54 1.38 -3.54
N GLY A 437 -4.80 1.91 -4.51
CA GLY A 437 -4.15 3.22 -4.37
C GLY A 437 -3.02 3.24 -3.33
N TRP A 438 -2.80 4.41 -2.75
CA TRP A 438 -1.74 4.74 -1.80
C TRP A 438 -2.32 4.98 -0.40
N ASN A 439 -1.44 5.17 0.60
CA ASN A 439 -1.87 5.49 1.96
C ASN A 439 -1.20 6.77 2.50
N ARG A 440 -2.00 7.81 2.71
CA ARG A 440 -1.63 9.00 3.48
C ARG A 440 -2.20 8.91 4.88
N ASP A 441 -1.60 8.07 5.72
CA ASP A 441 -2.07 7.78 7.09
C ASP A 441 -2.26 9.06 7.91
N GLY A 442 -1.31 10.00 7.82
CA GLY A 442 -1.40 11.24 8.58
C GLY A 442 -2.61 12.11 8.19
N LEU A 443 -2.92 12.18 6.89
CA LEU A 443 -4.10 12.90 6.41
C LEU A 443 -5.39 12.14 6.75
N ALA A 444 -5.41 10.81 6.57
CA ALA A 444 -6.54 9.96 6.91
C ALA A 444 -6.89 10.05 8.42
N LEU A 445 -5.88 10.05 9.28
CA LEU A 445 -6.09 10.20 10.73
C LEU A 445 -6.69 11.57 11.08
N ARG A 446 -6.21 12.66 10.47
CA ARG A 446 -6.81 13.99 10.67
C ARG A 446 -8.24 14.05 10.13
N ALA A 447 -8.50 13.39 9.00
CA ALA A 447 -9.81 13.32 8.37
C ALA A 447 -10.85 12.50 9.17
N LEU A 448 -10.46 11.75 10.19
CA LEU A 448 -11.41 11.09 11.10
C LEU A 448 -12.16 12.10 12.01
N ARG A 449 -11.59 13.27 12.29
CA ARG A 449 -12.16 14.20 13.28
C ARG A 449 -13.64 14.54 13.03
N PRO A 450 -14.09 14.88 11.81
CA PRO A 450 -15.51 15.15 11.55
C PRO A 450 -16.43 13.93 11.70
N LEU A 451 -15.86 12.72 11.71
CA LEU A 451 -16.61 11.45 11.80
C LEU A 451 -16.82 10.98 13.25
N LEU A 452 -16.15 11.64 14.21
CA LEU A 452 -16.19 11.26 15.61
C LEU A 452 -17.23 12.10 16.36
N PRO A 453 -18.28 11.46 16.95
CA PRO A 453 -19.30 12.17 17.72
C PRO A 453 -18.70 12.91 18.92
N ALA A 454 -19.12 14.16 19.12
CA ALA A 454 -18.77 14.93 20.30
C ALA A 454 -19.48 14.40 21.57
N GLY A 455 -18.89 14.63 22.74
CA GLY A 455 -19.50 14.30 24.03
C GLY A 455 -19.42 12.82 24.44
N ARG A 456 -18.80 11.96 23.62
CA ARG A 456 -18.58 10.53 23.92
C ARG A 456 -17.09 10.19 23.87
N ARG A 457 -16.65 9.26 24.69
CA ARG A 457 -15.27 8.77 24.61
C ARG A 457 -15.06 8.02 23.29
N GLN A 458 -13.99 8.33 22.59
CA GLN A 458 -13.68 7.76 21.29
C GLN A 458 -12.44 6.88 21.36
N LEU A 459 -12.55 5.67 20.83
CA LEU A 459 -11.44 4.76 20.61
C LEU A 459 -11.32 4.45 19.12
N VAL A 460 -10.18 4.75 18.53
CA VAL A 460 -9.85 4.42 17.15
C VAL A 460 -8.92 3.21 17.13
N LEU A 461 -9.30 2.17 16.44
CA LEU A 461 -8.46 1.01 16.14
C LEU A 461 -8.05 1.11 14.67
N CYS A 462 -6.78 1.36 14.42
CA CYS A 462 -6.24 1.54 13.07
C CYS A 462 -5.56 0.24 12.62
N LEU A 463 -6.14 -0.44 11.61
CA LEU A 463 -5.53 -1.61 10.96
C LEU A 463 -4.67 -1.10 9.81
N THR A 464 -3.36 -1.21 9.95
CA THR A 464 -2.37 -0.68 9.00
C THR A 464 -1.13 -1.58 8.96
N ASP A 465 -0.31 -1.44 7.92
CA ASP A 465 1.04 -2.02 7.88
C ASP A 465 2.10 -1.12 8.52
N ALA A 466 1.72 0.08 8.98
CA ALA A 466 2.59 1.11 9.52
C ALA A 466 3.64 1.63 8.51
N HIS A 467 3.38 1.49 7.22
CA HIS A 467 4.27 1.94 6.14
C HIS A 467 3.55 2.94 5.22
N PRO A 468 3.27 4.16 5.72
CA PRO A 468 2.61 5.18 4.91
C PRO A 468 3.45 5.58 3.70
N GLY A 469 2.80 5.70 2.54
CA GLY A 469 3.45 6.10 1.31
C GLY A 469 2.48 6.60 0.25
N ASP A 470 2.89 7.64 -0.49
CA ASP A 470 2.15 8.18 -1.63
C ASP A 470 3.10 8.73 -2.68
N ALA A 471 2.76 8.52 -3.95
CA ALA A 471 3.50 9.06 -5.09
C ALA A 471 3.54 10.60 -5.10
N PHE A 472 2.47 11.24 -4.60
CA PHE A 472 2.42 12.69 -4.49
C PHE A 472 3.08 13.14 -3.18
N GLY A 473 4.14 13.96 -3.32
CA GLY A 473 4.92 14.44 -2.19
C GLY A 473 4.16 15.39 -1.25
N LEU A 474 4.76 15.63 -0.11
CA LEU A 474 4.42 16.75 0.79
C LEU A 474 5.10 18.03 0.28
N LEU A 475 4.44 19.15 0.47
CA LEU A 475 5.04 20.46 0.29
C LEU A 475 5.29 21.10 1.68
N PRO A 476 6.49 20.94 2.28
CA PRO A 476 6.78 21.55 3.56
C PRO A 476 6.69 23.08 3.49
N GLU A 477 6.24 23.71 4.58
CA GLU A 477 6.21 25.17 4.66
C GLU A 477 7.58 25.79 4.38
N GLY A 478 7.61 26.82 3.56
CA GLY A 478 8.85 27.53 3.18
C GLY A 478 9.74 26.80 2.16
N ARG A 479 9.31 25.67 1.60
CA ARG A 479 10.02 24.96 0.53
C ARG A 479 9.27 25.00 -0.78
N THR A 480 10.00 25.19 -1.87
CA THR A 480 9.48 25.20 -3.25
C THR A 480 9.40 23.80 -3.85
N LEU A 481 10.19 22.86 -3.35
CA LEU A 481 10.26 21.48 -3.83
C LEU A 481 9.44 20.55 -2.94
N ALA A 482 8.59 19.75 -3.57
CA ALA A 482 7.84 18.70 -2.89
C ALA A 482 8.79 17.59 -2.40
N GLN A 483 8.64 17.17 -1.16
CA GLN A 483 9.32 16.02 -0.59
C GLN A 483 8.46 14.77 -0.79
N ALA A 484 9.05 13.65 -1.21
CA ALA A 484 8.32 12.40 -1.34
C ALA A 484 7.62 12.02 -0.02
N TYR A 485 6.33 11.64 -0.10
CA TYR A 485 5.57 11.15 1.06
C TYR A 485 5.91 9.68 1.30
N MET A 486 7.09 9.41 1.86
CA MET A 486 7.62 8.07 2.04
C MET A 486 8.57 8.00 3.25
N GLY A 487 8.75 6.77 3.75
CA GLY A 487 9.71 6.47 4.82
C GLY A 487 9.51 7.35 6.05
N LYS A 488 10.59 7.86 6.63
CA LYS A 488 10.55 8.64 7.88
C LYS A 488 9.67 9.89 7.80
N ALA A 489 9.58 10.55 6.63
CA ALA A 489 8.74 11.75 6.49
C ALA A 489 7.25 11.40 6.61
N ALA A 490 6.81 10.33 5.96
CA ALA A 490 5.43 9.86 6.03
C ALA A 490 5.07 9.28 7.41
N VAL A 491 6.00 8.54 8.04
CA VAL A 491 5.84 8.04 9.41
C VAL A 491 5.69 9.19 10.41
N ARG A 492 6.50 10.25 10.30
CA ARG A 492 6.39 11.45 11.15
C ARG A 492 5.07 12.18 10.95
N ASP A 493 4.56 12.25 9.72
CA ASP A 493 3.25 12.85 9.44
C ASP A 493 2.11 12.01 10.02
N ALA A 494 2.16 10.68 9.89
CA ALA A 494 1.20 9.77 10.53
C ALA A 494 1.23 9.93 12.06
N ALA A 495 2.44 10.01 12.66
CA ALA A 495 2.61 10.28 14.08
C ALA A 495 2.04 11.64 14.50
N ALA A 496 2.18 12.67 13.66
CA ALA A 496 1.56 13.98 13.89
C ALA A 496 0.03 13.91 13.84
N GLY A 497 -0.54 13.14 12.90
CA GLY A 497 -1.98 12.86 12.85
C GLY A 497 -2.49 12.16 14.12
N CYS A 498 -1.79 11.13 14.59
CA CYS A 498 -2.10 10.46 15.86
C CYS A 498 -2.05 11.42 17.06
N ARG A 499 -1.01 12.27 17.14
CA ARG A 499 -0.90 13.28 18.22
C ARG A 499 -2.04 14.29 18.17
N ALA A 500 -2.45 14.73 16.98
CA ALA A 500 -3.56 15.66 16.83
C ALA A 500 -4.88 15.07 17.36
N LEU A 501 -5.19 13.82 17.03
CA LEU A 501 -6.38 13.14 17.56
C LEU A 501 -6.31 12.91 19.08
N ARG A 502 -5.15 12.54 19.62
CA ARG A 502 -4.95 12.38 21.07
C ARG A 502 -5.15 13.69 21.83
N ARG A 503 -4.69 14.83 21.28
CA ARG A 503 -4.96 16.17 21.86
C ARG A 503 -6.45 16.52 21.87
N ALA A 504 -7.21 16.00 20.92
CA ALA A 504 -8.67 16.11 20.88
C ALA A 504 -9.40 15.10 21.80
N GLY A 505 -8.68 14.39 22.66
CA GLY A 505 -9.25 13.41 23.60
C GLY A 505 -9.56 12.04 22.99
N VAL A 506 -9.18 11.79 21.75
CA VAL A 506 -9.39 10.51 21.05
C VAL A 506 -8.27 9.53 21.39
N ARG A 507 -8.62 8.31 21.77
CA ARG A 507 -7.65 7.23 21.97
C ARG A 507 -7.41 6.48 20.69
N ILE A 508 -6.15 6.18 20.40
CA ILE A 508 -5.77 5.49 19.16
C ILE A 508 -4.86 4.32 19.48
N VAL A 509 -5.19 3.18 18.89
CA VAL A 509 -4.40 1.95 18.95
C VAL A 509 -4.11 1.46 17.54
N GLY A 510 -2.85 1.17 17.24
CA GLY A 510 -2.43 0.52 16.01
C GLY A 510 -2.60 -0.99 16.10
N LEU A 511 -3.33 -1.58 15.16
CA LEU A 511 -3.36 -3.02 14.92
C LEU A 511 -2.54 -3.28 13.67
N VAL A 512 -1.29 -3.66 13.87
CA VAL A 512 -0.30 -3.75 12.80
C VAL A 512 -0.29 -5.18 12.26
N ASN A 513 -0.61 -5.29 10.99
CA ASN A 513 -0.54 -6.51 10.23
C ASN A 513 0.30 -6.20 8.98
N SER A 514 1.58 -6.53 9.02
CA SER A 514 2.55 -6.16 7.98
C SER A 514 3.21 -7.40 7.41
N VAL A 515 3.51 -7.32 6.12
CA VAL A 515 4.35 -8.26 5.39
C VAL A 515 5.82 -7.85 5.40
N PHE A 516 6.13 -6.67 5.94
CA PHE A 516 7.48 -6.13 6.03
C PHE A 516 8.27 -6.76 7.20
N PRO A 517 9.62 -6.64 7.22
CA PRO A 517 10.44 -7.11 8.32
C PRO A 517 9.94 -6.57 9.67
N GLU A 518 9.90 -7.44 10.67
CA GLU A 518 9.28 -7.15 11.98
C GLU A 518 9.94 -5.94 12.67
N GLU A 519 11.25 -5.82 12.59
CA GLU A 519 12.00 -4.72 13.22
C GLU A 519 11.62 -3.34 12.65
N THR A 520 11.64 -3.19 11.32
CA THR A 520 11.29 -1.92 10.65
C THR A 520 9.83 -1.54 10.88
N THR A 521 8.94 -2.53 10.88
CA THR A 521 7.51 -2.34 11.15
C THR A 521 7.28 -1.92 12.60
N GLN A 522 7.97 -2.53 13.56
CA GLN A 522 7.85 -2.17 14.97
C GLN A 522 8.41 -0.77 15.26
N GLU A 523 9.51 -0.38 14.62
CA GLU A 523 10.05 0.99 14.73
C GLU A 523 9.05 2.02 14.21
N ALA A 524 8.50 1.82 13.01
CA ALA A 524 7.51 2.70 12.42
C ALA A 524 6.22 2.76 13.26
N ALA A 525 5.71 1.60 13.70
CA ALA A 525 4.54 1.53 14.56
C ALA A 525 4.76 2.23 15.91
N ARG A 526 5.96 2.11 16.50
CA ARG A 526 6.32 2.81 17.74
C ARG A 526 6.40 4.32 17.54
N GLU A 527 6.93 4.79 16.41
CA GLU A 527 6.95 6.22 16.09
C GLU A 527 5.54 6.77 15.89
N ILE A 528 4.64 6.02 15.20
CA ILE A 528 3.26 6.44 14.91
C ILE A 528 2.38 6.37 16.16
N PHE A 529 2.34 5.22 16.83
CA PHE A 529 1.37 4.90 17.89
C PHE A 529 1.96 4.94 19.30
N GLY A 530 3.28 5.15 19.47
CA GLY A 530 3.96 5.03 20.76
C GLY A 530 3.90 3.61 21.28
N THR A 531 3.44 3.42 22.53
CA THR A 531 3.25 2.08 23.15
C THR A 531 1.87 1.48 22.87
N ALA A 532 1.01 2.18 22.16
CA ALA A 532 -0.37 1.77 21.92
C ALA A 532 -0.50 1.08 20.54
N PHE A 533 0.22 -0.01 20.34
CA PHE A 533 0.06 -0.84 19.14
C PHE A 533 0.23 -2.33 19.44
N LEU A 534 -0.26 -3.15 18.54
CA LEU A 534 -0.17 -4.61 18.54
C LEU A 534 0.19 -5.12 17.16
N CYS A 535 1.15 -6.03 17.08
CA CYS A 535 1.41 -6.80 15.87
C CYS A 535 0.51 -8.05 15.86
N LEU A 536 -0.31 -8.18 14.83
CA LEU A 536 -1.24 -9.29 14.64
C LEU A 536 -0.57 -10.36 13.77
N ARG A 537 -0.38 -11.56 14.32
CA ARG A 537 0.22 -12.70 13.60
C ARG A 537 -0.82 -13.74 13.20
N SER A 538 -1.93 -13.83 13.95
CA SER A 538 -2.98 -14.82 13.70
C SER A 538 -4.38 -14.28 14.01
N PRO A 539 -5.45 -14.90 13.45
CA PRO A 539 -6.82 -14.56 13.81
C PRO A 539 -7.15 -14.73 15.29
N GLN A 540 -6.46 -15.66 15.96
CA GLN A 540 -6.64 -15.92 17.39
C GLN A 540 -6.02 -14.82 18.26
N ASP A 541 -4.88 -14.27 17.82
CA ASP A 541 -4.22 -13.14 18.47
C ASP A 541 -5.12 -11.90 18.48
N LEU A 542 -5.91 -11.71 17.41
CA LEU A 542 -6.82 -10.58 17.28
C LEU A 542 -7.79 -10.51 18.47
N ALA A 543 -8.42 -11.62 18.84
CA ALA A 543 -9.42 -11.63 19.91
C ALA A 543 -8.81 -11.41 21.31
N LEU A 544 -7.70 -12.07 21.59
CA LEU A 544 -7.06 -12.02 22.92
C LEU A 544 -6.32 -10.70 23.13
N ARG A 545 -5.51 -10.29 22.14
CA ARG A 545 -4.66 -9.11 22.26
C ARG A 545 -5.42 -7.81 22.04
N ALA A 546 -6.32 -7.76 21.05
CA ALA A 546 -7.17 -6.59 20.87
C ALA A 546 -8.10 -6.36 22.05
N GLY A 547 -8.68 -7.44 22.61
CA GLY A 547 -9.48 -7.36 23.83
C GLY A 547 -8.69 -6.79 25.02
N ALA A 548 -7.47 -7.26 25.26
CA ALA A 548 -6.61 -6.77 26.35
C ALA A 548 -6.22 -5.29 26.16
N VAL A 549 -5.98 -4.84 24.91
CA VAL A 549 -5.67 -3.44 24.65
C VAL A 549 -6.91 -2.55 24.79
N ILE A 550 -8.04 -2.98 24.28
CA ILE A 550 -9.32 -2.29 24.46
C ILE A 550 -9.60 -2.14 25.97
N GLU A 551 -9.42 -3.22 26.73
CA GLU A 551 -9.55 -3.20 28.19
C GLU A 551 -8.61 -2.19 28.85
N ARG A 552 -7.34 -2.21 28.49
CA ARG A 552 -6.34 -1.25 29.02
C ARG A 552 -6.71 0.20 28.70
N GLU A 553 -7.16 0.45 27.48
CA GLU A 553 -7.55 1.81 27.06
C GLU A 553 -8.90 2.25 27.62
N LEU A 554 -9.76 1.33 28.00
CA LEU A 554 -11.00 1.65 28.72
C LEU A 554 -10.76 1.98 30.20
N ARG A 555 -9.78 1.32 30.83
CA ARG A 555 -9.42 1.55 32.24
C ARG A 555 -8.70 2.89 32.48
N ARG A 556 -8.03 3.42 31.48
CA ARG A 556 -7.38 4.74 31.50
C ARG A 556 -8.36 5.87 31.22
#